data_04034d9a19e67d287f908cd8e5d9eefe
#
_entry.id   04034d9a19e67d287f908cd8e5d9eefe
#
_cell.length_a   1.000
_cell.length_b   1.000
_cell.length_c   1.000
_cell.angle_alpha   90.00
_cell.angle_beta   90.00
_cell.angle_gamma   90.00
#
_symmetry.space_group_name_H-M   'P 1'
#
loop_
_entity.id
_entity.type
_entity.pdbx_description
1 polymer ?
#
loop_
_entity_poly.entity_id
_entity_poly.type
_entity_poly.pdbx_seq_one_letter_code
_entity_poly.pdbx_strand_id
1 'polypeptide(L)'
;MFRFNKILVANDGSEGAKKALRVAVELAKRFDAELHSICVEQDLPHYAATVGEVVEAKIEKNAYFDKVNQEAIEFAAKEGITLHTKVVAGHEVEKIVTYVNEGKFDLLIIGFMGHSRVFGRIWGSTSQTLTRLAPCTVMVVK
;
A
#
# COMPACT_ATOMS: atom_id res chain seq x y z
N MET A 1 -16.27 -9.42 21.57
CA MET A 1 -15.08 -8.56 21.64
C MET A 1 -14.73 -8.04 20.25
N PHE A 2 -14.46 -6.75 20.14
CA PHE A 2 -14.04 -6.15 18.88
C PHE A 2 -12.62 -6.59 18.52
N ARG A 3 -12.41 -6.96 17.26
CA ARG A 3 -11.08 -7.29 16.74
C ARG A 3 -11.04 -7.08 15.23
N PHE A 4 -9.86 -6.77 14.71
CA PHE A 4 -9.64 -6.79 13.27
C PHE A 4 -9.25 -8.20 12.85
N ASN A 5 -9.85 -8.67 11.78
CA ASN A 5 -9.60 -10.02 11.25
C ASN A 5 -8.78 -10.01 9.97
N LYS A 6 -8.90 -8.96 9.16
CA LYS A 6 -8.23 -8.91 7.86
C LYS A 6 -7.75 -7.47 7.58
N ILE A 7 -6.45 -7.29 7.61
CA ILE A 7 -5.80 -5.98 7.55
C ILE A 7 -5.13 -5.79 6.20
N LEU A 8 -5.32 -4.63 5.60
CA LEU A 8 -4.64 -4.21 4.37
C LEU A 8 -3.76 -3.00 4.66
N VAL A 9 -2.51 -3.04 4.22
CA VAL A 9 -1.63 -1.88 4.25
C VAL A 9 -1.30 -1.44 2.82
N ALA A 10 -1.43 -0.16 2.55
CA ALA A 10 -1.01 0.42 1.27
C ALA A 10 0.50 0.64 1.32
N ASN A 11 1.23 0.06 0.38
CA ASN A 11 2.68 0.07 0.40
C ASN A 11 3.25 0.55 -0.94
N ASP A 12 3.68 1.80 -0.99
CA ASP A 12 4.34 2.38 -2.17
C ASP A 12 5.86 2.42 -2.04
N GLY A 13 6.41 1.82 -0.99
CA GLY A 13 7.84 1.81 -0.72
C GLY A 13 8.39 3.07 -0.06
N SER A 14 7.55 4.07 0.19
CA SER A 14 7.96 5.30 0.87
C SER A 14 8.26 5.05 2.35
N GLU A 15 8.94 6.00 2.99
CA GLU A 15 9.19 5.92 4.44
C GLU A 15 7.87 5.91 5.24
N GLY A 16 6.87 6.65 4.78
CA GLY A 16 5.55 6.64 5.39
C GLY A 16 4.90 5.26 5.32
N ALA A 17 5.01 4.61 4.16
CA ALA A 17 4.49 3.27 3.98
C ALA A 17 5.23 2.24 4.83
N LYS A 18 6.54 2.39 5.01
CA LYS A 18 7.31 1.50 5.88
C LYS A 18 6.88 1.63 7.34
N LYS A 19 6.59 2.84 7.79
CA LYS A 19 6.03 3.04 9.13
C LYS A 19 4.67 2.38 9.27
N ALA A 20 3.82 2.55 8.26
CA ALA A 20 2.50 1.92 8.24
C ALA A 20 2.61 0.39 8.27
N LEU A 21 3.57 -0.18 7.54
CA LEU A 21 3.80 -1.62 7.54
C LEU A 21 4.21 -2.13 8.93
N ARG A 22 5.08 -1.40 9.63
CA ARG A 22 5.48 -1.79 10.99
C ARG A 22 4.28 -1.84 11.93
N VAL A 23 3.40 -0.85 11.87
CA VAL A 23 2.17 -0.83 12.67
C VAL A 23 1.25 -1.99 12.26
N ALA A 24 1.10 -2.22 10.96
CA ALA A 24 0.25 -3.29 10.45
C ALA A 24 0.71 -4.68 10.93
N VAL A 25 2.01 -4.94 10.90
CA VAL A 25 2.58 -6.21 11.39
C VAL A 25 2.29 -6.36 12.89
N GLU A 26 2.50 -5.31 13.66
CA GLU A 26 2.23 -5.36 15.10
C GLU A 26 0.76 -5.63 15.40
N LEU A 27 -0.15 -4.99 14.68
CA LEU A 27 -1.58 -5.21 14.86
C LEU A 27 -2.00 -6.61 14.42
N ALA A 28 -1.44 -7.11 13.32
CA ALA A 28 -1.72 -8.47 12.85
C ALA A 28 -1.32 -9.50 13.92
N LYS A 29 -0.19 -9.29 14.58
CA LYS A 29 0.24 -10.14 15.69
C LYS A 29 -0.74 -10.10 16.86
N ARG A 30 -1.13 -8.91 17.27
CA ARG A 30 -2.00 -8.70 18.44
C ARG A 30 -3.40 -9.25 18.24
N PHE A 31 -3.94 -9.11 17.05
CA PHE A 31 -5.30 -9.56 16.75
C PHE A 31 -5.35 -10.95 16.11
N ASP A 32 -4.19 -11.55 15.82
CA ASP A 32 -4.12 -12.77 15.05
C ASP A 32 -4.87 -12.60 13.73
N ALA A 33 -4.61 -11.47 13.06
CA ALA A 33 -5.29 -11.08 11.83
C ALA A 33 -4.49 -11.49 10.60
N GLU A 34 -5.20 -11.72 9.52
CA GLU A 34 -4.61 -11.91 8.20
C GLU A 34 -4.08 -10.59 7.69
N LEU A 35 -2.84 -10.56 7.20
CA LEU A 35 -2.19 -9.34 6.74
C LEU A 35 -1.89 -9.37 5.24
N HIS A 36 -2.35 -8.33 4.56
CA HIS A 36 -2.13 -8.13 3.13
C HIS A 36 -1.54 -6.74 2.87
N SER A 37 -0.81 -6.60 1.78
CA SER A 37 -0.39 -5.30 1.29
C SER A 37 -0.80 -5.13 -0.17
N ILE A 38 -1.01 -3.89 -0.57
CA ILE A 38 -1.30 -3.54 -1.95
C ILE A 38 -0.33 -2.45 -2.42
N CYS A 39 0.28 -2.69 -3.57
CA CYS A 39 1.09 -1.71 -4.29
C CYS A 39 0.31 -1.33 -5.54
N VAL A 40 0.11 -0.04 -5.78
CA VAL A 40 -0.57 0.41 -6.98
C VAL A 40 0.44 1.07 -7.91
N GLU A 41 0.58 0.47 -9.09
CA GLU A 41 1.42 0.98 -10.15
C GLU A 41 0.58 1.96 -10.98
N GLN A 42 0.95 3.24 -10.96
CA GLN A 42 0.23 4.24 -11.74
C GLN A 42 0.51 4.04 -13.23
N ASP A 43 -0.50 4.37 -14.04
CA ASP A 43 -0.37 4.25 -15.48
C ASP A 43 0.78 5.10 -16.01
N LEU A 44 1.51 4.56 -17.01
CA LEU A 44 2.57 5.30 -17.67
C LEU A 44 1.99 6.44 -18.51
N PRO A 45 2.71 7.59 -18.60
CA PRO A 45 2.26 8.68 -19.45
C PRO A 45 2.10 8.23 -20.91
N HIS A 46 1.00 8.63 -21.54
CA HIS A 46 0.68 8.22 -22.91
C HIS A 46 1.24 9.13 -23.98
N TYR A 47 2.02 10.16 -23.62
CA TYR A 47 2.51 11.14 -24.60
C TYR A 47 3.94 10.82 -25.03
N ALA A 48 4.18 10.90 -26.32
CA ALA A 48 5.49 10.98 -26.96
C ALA A 48 6.58 9.97 -26.55
N ALA A 49 6.25 8.90 -25.87
CA ALA A 49 7.23 7.87 -25.53
C ALA A 49 7.33 6.84 -26.67
N THR A 50 8.54 6.38 -26.95
CA THR A 50 8.76 5.26 -27.87
C THR A 50 8.34 3.96 -27.19
N VAL A 51 8.08 2.91 -27.98
CA VAL A 51 7.77 1.59 -27.45
C VAL A 51 8.90 1.09 -26.54
N GLY A 52 10.16 1.33 -26.92
CA GLY A 52 11.30 0.95 -26.09
C GLY A 52 11.34 1.67 -24.76
N GLU A 53 11.06 2.97 -24.73
CA GLU A 53 11.00 3.75 -23.49
C GLU A 53 9.89 3.26 -22.56
N VAL A 54 8.73 2.91 -23.11
CA VAL A 54 7.62 2.38 -22.32
C VAL A 54 8.00 1.03 -21.71
N VAL A 55 8.63 0.15 -22.47
CA VAL A 55 9.08 -1.16 -21.99
C VAL A 55 10.11 -1.01 -20.87
N GLU A 56 11.11 -0.14 -21.05
CA GLU A 56 12.12 0.10 -20.03
C GLU A 56 11.51 0.65 -18.74
N ALA A 57 10.60 1.61 -18.84
CA ALA A 57 9.93 2.18 -17.67
C ALA A 57 9.13 1.12 -16.92
N LYS A 58 8.47 0.22 -17.64
CA LYS A 58 7.71 -0.86 -17.03
C LYS A 58 8.61 -1.88 -16.33
N ILE A 59 9.74 -2.22 -16.91
CA ILE A 59 10.73 -3.13 -16.30
C ILE A 59 11.26 -2.51 -15.01
N GLU A 60 11.60 -1.23 -15.01
CA GLU A 60 12.07 -0.52 -13.82
C GLU A 60 11.02 -0.51 -12.71
N LYS A 61 9.76 -0.25 -13.05
CA LYS A 61 8.66 -0.28 -12.07
C LYS A 61 8.46 -1.67 -11.48
N ASN A 62 8.51 -2.70 -12.31
CA ASN A 62 8.36 -4.07 -11.84
C ASN A 62 9.48 -4.45 -10.88
N ALA A 63 10.72 -4.09 -11.20
CA ALA A 63 11.87 -4.33 -10.31
C ALA A 63 11.72 -3.57 -9.01
N TYR A 64 11.24 -2.34 -9.05
CA TYR A 64 11.01 -1.53 -7.86
C TYR A 64 9.98 -2.18 -6.92
N PHE A 65 8.83 -2.58 -7.46
CA PHE A 65 7.78 -3.20 -6.65
C PHE A 65 8.17 -4.59 -6.15
N ASP A 66 8.93 -5.35 -6.92
CA ASP A 66 9.47 -6.63 -6.47
C ASP A 66 10.34 -6.43 -5.24
N LYS A 67 11.22 -5.43 -5.27
CA LYS A 67 12.08 -5.11 -4.15
C LYS A 67 11.28 -4.65 -2.92
N VAL A 68 10.32 -3.75 -3.13
CA VAL A 68 9.45 -3.27 -2.05
C VAL A 68 8.73 -4.43 -1.38
N ASN A 69 8.16 -5.32 -2.16
CA ASN A 69 7.42 -6.46 -1.64
C ASN A 69 8.33 -7.47 -0.97
N GLN A 70 9.51 -7.74 -1.52
CA GLN A 70 10.46 -8.66 -0.92
C GLN A 70 10.91 -8.17 0.46
N GLU A 71 11.24 -6.90 0.57
CA GLU A 71 11.63 -6.30 1.85
C GLU A 71 10.48 -6.37 2.87
N ALA A 72 9.26 -6.10 2.41
CA ALA A 72 8.08 -6.16 3.28
C ALA A 72 7.79 -7.58 3.78
N ILE A 73 7.85 -8.55 2.88
CA ILE A 73 7.65 -9.95 3.22
C ILE A 73 8.68 -10.41 4.25
N GLU A 74 9.95 -10.07 4.03
CA GLU A 74 11.04 -10.44 4.95
C GLU A 74 10.85 -9.79 6.32
N PHE A 75 10.46 -8.52 6.35
CA PHE A 75 10.21 -7.83 7.61
C PHE A 75 9.08 -8.53 8.40
N ALA A 76 7.97 -8.82 7.73
CA ALA A 76 6.84 -9.49 8.37
C ALA A 76 7.23 -10.91 8.85
N ALA A 77 7.99 -11.63 8.06
CA ALA A 77 8.42 -12.98 8.39
C ALA A 77 9.28 -13.03 9.65
N LYS A 78 10.15 -12.03 9.85
CA LYS A 78 10.95 -11.91 11.07
C LYS A 78 10.09 -11.79 12.32
N GLU A 79 8.89 -11.24 12.16
CA GLU A 79 7.93 -11.09 13.24
C GLU A 79 6.93 -12.25 13.33
N GLY A 80 7.14 -13.29 12.53
CA GLY A 80 6.26 -14.45 12.52
C GLY A 80 4.96 -14.25 11.76
N ILE A 81 4.88 -13.23 10.92
CA ILE A 81 3.68 -12.89 10.15
C ILE A 81 3.88 -13.21 8.68
N THR A 82 2.89 -13.87 8.08
CA THR A 82 2.84 -14.07 6.63
C THR A 82 2.18 -12.86 5.99
N LEU A 83 2.91 -12.18 5.12
CA LEU A 83 2.37 -11.04 4.37
C LEU A 83 1.98 -11.49 2.96
N HIS A 84 0.71 -11.29 2.61
CA HIS A 84 0.21 -11.52 1.26
C HIS A 84 0.29 -10.21 0.47
N THR A 85 0.99 -10.22 -0.65
CA THR A 85 1.22 -9.00 -1.44
C THR A 85 0.41 -9.02 -2.72
N LYS A 86 -0.02 -7.82 -3.16
CA LYS A 86 -0.74 -7.63 -4.41
C LYS A 86 -0.20 -6.39 -5.11
N VAL A 87 0.09 -6.50 -6.40
CA VAL A 87 0.44 -5.36 -7.24
C VAL A 87 -0.66 -5.20 -8.28
N VAL A 88 -1.21 -4.00 -8.38
CA VAL A 88 -2.24 -3.68 -9.36
C VAL A 88 -1.84 -2.39 -10.10
N ALA A 89 -2.27 -2.27 -11.34
CA ALA A 89 -2.05 -1.07 -12.14
C ALA A 89 -3.33 -0.23 -12.19
N GLY A 90 -3.18 1.09 -12.16
CA GLY A 90 -4.30 2.00 -12.31
C GLY A 90 -4.24 3.18 -11.35
N HIS A 91 -5.41 3.75 -11.08
CA HIS A 91 -5.55 4.87 -10.16
C HIS A 91 -5.52 4.38 -8.71
N GLU A 92 -4.66 4.98 -7.91
CA GLU A 92 -4.36 4.50 -6.55
C GLU A 92 -5.60 4.41 -5.66
N VAL A 93 -6.38 5.48 -5.57
CA VAL A 93 -7.56 5.51 -4.71
C VAL A 93 -8.58 4.48 -5.16
N GLU A 94 -8.89 4.45 -6.44
CA GLU A 94 -9.86 3.51 -7.01
C GLU A 94 -9.47 2.07 -6.75
N LYS A 95 -8.22 1.73 -7.02
CA LYS A 95 -7.74 0.34 -6.87
C LYS A 95 -7.73 -0.11 -5.43
N ILE A 96 -7.33 0.76 -4.51
CA ILE A 96 -7.32 0.43 -3.08
C ILE A 96 -8.74 0.26 -2.55
N VAL A 97 -9.65 1.18 -2.88
CA VAL A 97 -11.05 1.08 -2.43
C VAL A 97 -11.71 -0.18 -2.96
N THR A 98 -11.50 -0.48 -4.24
CA THR A 98 -12.02 -1.69 -4.86
C THR A 98 -11.49 -2.95 -4.16
N TYR A 99 -10.19 -2.97 -3.90
CA TYR A 99 -9.56 -4.13 -3.27
C TYR A 99 -10.05 -4.33 -1.82
N VAL A 100 -10.21 -3.25 -1.08
CA VAL A 100 -10.78 -3.30 0.28
C VAL A 100 -12.17 -3.90 0.25
N ASN A 101 -13.00 -3.44 -0.68
CA ASN A 101 -14.38 -3.90 -0.78
C ASN A 101 -14.47 -5.36 -1.22
N GLU A 102 -13.74 -5.74 -2.27
CA GLU A 102 -13.75 -7.11 -2.79
C GLU A 102 -13.15 -8.11 -1.81
N GLY A 103 -12.08 -7.72 -1.15
CA GLY A 103 -11.38 -8.57 -0.19
C GLY A 103 -12.01 -8.58 1.19
N LYS A 104 -13.00 -7.74 1.45
CA LYS A 104 -13.68 -7.61 2.74
C LYS A 104 -12.70 -7.34 3.88
N PHE A 105 -11.76 -6.43 3.64
CA PHE A 105 -10.84 -5.99 4.68
C PHE A 105 -11.59 -5.14 5.70
N ASP A 106 -11.27 -5.32 6.96
CA ASP A 106 -11.91 -4.55 8.04
C ASP A 106 -11.02 -3.45 8.60
N LEU A 107 -9.76 -3.39 8.18
CA LEU A 107 -8.86 -2.30 8.52
C LEU A 107 -7.94 -2.00 7.35
N LEU A 108 -7.87 -0.73 6.96
CA LEU A 108 -6.90 -0.21 6.00
C LEU A 108 -5.91 0.67 6.74
N ILE A 109 -4.61 0.38 6.60
CA ILE A 109 -3.55 1.16 7.23
C ILE A 109 -2.78 1.88 6.13
N ILE A 110 -2.64 3.19 6.26
CA ILE A 110 -1.95 4.03 5.29
C ILE A 110 -0.96 4.95 5.98
N GLY A 111 0.09 5.34 5.24
CA GLY A 111 1.01 6.35 5.71
C GLY A 111 0.41 7.74 5.59
N PHE A 112 0.90 8.66 6.39
CA PHE A 112 0.46 10.05 6.38
C PHE A 112 0.94 10.78 5.13
N MET A 113 2.21 10.54 4.76
CA MET A 113 2.83 11.12 3.58
C MET A 113 3.53 10.02 2.78
N GLY A 114 3.11 9.82 1.53
CA GLY A 114 3.74 8.89 0.62
C GLY A 114 4.92 9.54 -0.10
N HIS A 115 4.96 9.40 -1.41
CA HIS A 115 6.02 10.00 -2.23
C HIS A 115 5.89 11.52 -2.39
N SER A 116 4.81 12.13 -1.94
CA SER A 116 4.53 13.57 -2.11
C SER A 116 5.25 14.43 -1.08
N ARG A 117 6.53 14.19 -0.86
CA ARG A 117 7.32 14.95 0.10
C ARG A 117 7.59 16.39 -0.30
N VAL A 118 7.29 16.73 -1.55
CA VAL A 118 7.59 18.06 -2.09
C VAL A 118 7.01 19.17 -1.22
N PHE A 119 5.91 18.91 -0.57
CA PHE A 119 5.24 19.89 0.28
C PHE A 119 5.37 19.58 1.77
N GLY A 120 6.21 18.63 2.13
CA GLY A 120 6.75 18.34 3.47
C GLY A 120 5.81 18.23 4.66
N ARG A 121 4.73 18.95 4.66
CA ARG A 121 3.82 19.08 5.82
C ARG A 121 2.36 18.94 5.45
N ILE A 122 2.05 18.71 4.18
CA ILE A 122 0.68 18.60 3.72
C ILE A 122 0.33 17.12 3.68
N TRP A 123 -0.77 16.78 4.32
CA TRP A 123 -1.36 15.46 4.24
C TRP A 123 -1.65 15.15 2.78
N GLY A 124 -1.10 14.04 2.26
CA GLY A 124 -1.25 13.67 0.85
C GLY A 124 -2.71 13.54 0.44
N SER A 125 -3.03 13.97 -0.77
CA SER A 125 -4.41 13.91 -1.30
C SER A 125 -4.94 12.48 -1.34
N THR A 126 -4.09 11.51 -1.66
CA THR A 126 -4.46 10.09 -1.67
C THR A 126 -4.90 9.62 -0.29
N SER A 127 -4.12 9.96 0.75
CA SER A 127 -4.46 9.56 2.12
C SER A 127 -5.77 10.19 2.59
N GLN A 128 -5.98 11.48 2.30
CA GLN A 128 -7.23 12.15 2.64
C GLN A 128 -8.42 11.50 1.95
N THR A 129 -8.29 11.22 0.67
CA THR A 129 -9.37 10.63 -0.11
C THR A 129 -9.69 9.22 0.36
N LEU A 130 -8.68 8.42 0.67
CA LEU A 130 -8.88 7.07 1.19
C LEU A 130 -9.60 7.07 2.53
N THR A 131 -9.28 8.02 3.43
CA THR A 131 -10.00 8.10 4.72
C THR A 131 -11.48 8.39 4.54
N ARG A 132 -11.86 9.06 3.45
CA ARG A 132 -13.24 9.39 3.15
C ARG A 132 -13.99 8.29 2.43
N LEU A 133 -13.31 7.57 1.53
CA LEU A 133 -13.96 6.65 0.59
C LEU A 133 -13.83 5.17 0.96
N ALA A 134 -12.85 4.78 1.75
CA ALA A 134 -12.69 3.37 2.08
C ALA A 134 -13.88 2.86 2.89
N PRO A 135 -14.45 1.69 2.52
CA PRO A 135 -15.64 1.16 3.22
C PRO A 135 -15.29 0.38 4.50
N CYS A 136 -14.23 0.76 5.18
CA CYS A 136 -13.78 0.12 6.42
C CYS A 136 -13.10 1.13 7.32
N THR A 137 -12.68 0.69 8.51
CA THR A 137 -11.86 1.51 9.41
C THR A 137 -10.53 1.83 8.73
N VAL A 138 -10.11 3.08 8.81
CA VAL A 138 -8.84 3.54 8.23
C VAL A 138 -7.95 4.08 9.35
N MET A 139 -6.72 3.59 9.41
CA MET A 139 -5.71 4.07 10.33
C MET A 139 -4.62 4.79 9.54
N VAL A 140 -4.34 6.02 9.92
CA VAL A 140 -3.29 6.84 9.31
C VAL A 140 -2.09 6.86 10.24
N VAL A 141 -0.93 6.40 9.75
CA VAL A 141 0.30 6.36 10.54
C VAL A 141 1.17 7.56 10.18
N LYS A 142 1.43 8.41 11.15
CA LYS A 142 2.24 9.63 10.97
C LYS A 142 3.71 9.42 11.28
#